data_04d3ae05690ccfe1af50189c1beff3c9
#
_entry.id   04d3ae05690ccfe1af50189c1beff3c9
#
_cell.length_a   1.000
_cell.length_b   1.000
_cell.length_c   1.000
_cell.angle_alpha   90.00
_cell.angle_beta   90.00
_cell.angle_gamma   90.00
#
_symmetry.space_group_name_H-M   'P 1'
#
loop_
_entity.id
_entity.type
_entity.pdbx_description
1 polymer ?
#
loop_
_entity_poly.entity_id
_entity_poly.type
_entity_poly.pdbx_seq_one_letter_code
_entity_poly.pdbx_strand_id
1 'polypeptide(L)'
;EDIIMNVKDFTQGNNFMLYNADCVEVARELADESVDFTIYSPPFSSLYTYSNDERDMGNCKSDDEFFIHFGYLIKEMYRTLRSGRLMAVHCMNLPSSKQNDGFIGVKDFRGDLIRAFQKEGFIFHSEVCIWKCPVVAMTRTKALGLLHKTIVKDSSMSRMGIPDYLIVMRKQGENTKPIKGALEYYVGDDAPSGFSKNERGDG
;
A
#
# COMPACT_ATOMS: atom_id res chain seq x y z
N GLU A 1 3.74 -15.05 -29.61
CA GLU A 1 2.48 -14.26 -29.71
C GLU A 1 2.76 -12.91 -29.09
N ASP A 2 2.78 -11.87 -29.92
CA ASP A 2 2.94 -10.50 -29.45
C ASP A 2 1.70 -10.15 -28.63
N ILE A 3 1.84 -10.07 -27.32
CA ILE A 3 0.78 -9.58 -26.43
C ILE A 3 0.68 -8.09 -26.69
N ILE A 4 -0.30 -7.68 -27.47
CA ILE A 4 -0.60 -6.27 -27.69
C ILE A 4 -1.12 -5.71 -26.37
N MET A 5 -0.25 -5.00 -25.66
CA MET A 5 -0.61 -4.26 -24.44
C MET A 5 -1.74 -3.27 -24.77
N ASN A 6 -2.90 -3.42 -24.13
CA ASN A 6 -4.04 -2.53 -24.35
C ASN A 6 -3.84 -1.23 -23.52
N VAL A 7 -2.99 -0.35 -24.03
CA VAL A 7 -2.72 0.96 -23.43
C VAL A 7 -3.78 1.94 -23.89
N LYS A 8 -4.54 2.49 -22.95
CA LYS A 8 -5.55 3.55 -23.23
C LYS A 8 -4.90 4.88 -23.56
N ASP A 9 -3.80 5.20 -22.88
CA ASP A 9 -3.02 6.43 -23.08
C ASP A 9 -1.59 6.25 -22.58
N PHE A 10 -0.66 7.00 -23.17
CA PHE A 10 0.75 6.91 -22.86
C PHE A 10 1.42 8.27 -22.98
N THR A 11 2.28 8.59 -22.01
CA THR A 11 3.12 9.79 -22.06
C THR A 11 4.54 9.46 -21.62
N GLN A 12 5.53 10.01 -22.32
CA GLN A 12 6.94 9.83 -22.03
C GLN A 12 7.63 11.19 -21.89
N GLY A 13 8.45 11.34 -20.87
CA GLY A 13 9.39 12.44 -20.70
C GLY A 13 10.83 11.94 -20.70
N ASN A 14 11.77 12.81 -20.36
CA ASN A 14 13.20 12.45 -20.36
C ASN A 14 13.54 11.33 -19.35
N ASN A 15 12.86 11.30 -18.21
CA ASN A 15 13.19 10.41 -17.09
C ASN A 15 11.96 9.64 -16.56
N PHE A 16 10.85 9.62 -17.28
CA PHE A 16 9.65 8.91 -16.88
C PHE A 16 8.86 8.40 -18.07
N MET A 17 8.09 7.34 -17.82
CA MET A 17 7.02 6.84 -18.69
C MET A 17 5.75 6.71 -17.87
N LEU A 18 4.63 7.16 -18.40
CA LEU A 18 3.33 7.09 -17.76
C LEU A 18 2.37 6.31 -18.66
N TYR A 19 1.79 5.24 -18.11
CA TYR A 19 0.85 4.37 -18.80
C TYR A 19 -0.54 4.48 -18.15
N ASN A 20 -1.55 4.77 -18.94
CA ASN A 20 -2.94 4.55 -18.55
C ASN A 20 -3.38 3.20 -19.13
N ALA A 21 -3.22 2.14 -18.37
CA ALA A 21 -3.44 0.77 -18.80
C ALA A 21 -3.71 -0.15 -17.58
N ASP A 22 -4.02 -1.41 -17.84
CA ASP A 22 -4.06 -2.45 -16.81
C ASP A 22 -2.65 -2.66 -16.24
N CYS A 23 -2.51 -2.50 -14.91
CA CYS A 23 -1.21 -2.57 -14.24
C CYS A 23 -0.57 -3.97 -14.30
N VAL A 24 -1.38 -5.04 -14.38
CA VAL A 24 -0.87 -6.40 -14.51
C VAL A 24 -0.31 -6.62 -15.93
N GLU A 25 -1.00 -6.12 -16.96
CA GLU A 25 -0.51 -6.19 -18.33
C GLU A 25 0.79 -5.41 -18.50
N VAL A 26 0.86 -4.16 -17.98
CA VAL A 26 2.10 -3.37 -18.02
C VAL A 26 3.23 -4.06 -17.26
N ALA A 27 2.96 -4.60 -16.09
CA ALA A 27 3.99 -5.28 -15.30
C ALA A 27 4.55 -6.53 -16.00
N ARG A 28 3.74 -7.25 -16.79
CA ARG A 28 4.18 -8.41 -17.59
C ARG A 28 5.19 -8.07 -18.65
N GLU A 29 5.10 -6.87 -19.24
CA GLU A 29 6.03 -6.39 -20.27
C GLU A 29 7.38 -5.94 -19.70
N LEU A 30 7.47 -5.71 -18.37
CA LEU A 30 8.73 -5.38 -17.75
C LEU A 30 9.63 -6.61 -17.66
N ALA A 31 10.92 -6.43 -17.94
CA ALA A 31 11.91 -7.50 -17.83
C ALA A 31 12.07 -7.98 -16.38
N ASP A 32 12.48 -9.23 -16.21
CA ASP A 32 12.84 -9.77 -14.91
C ASP A 32 13.94 -8.93 -14.26
N GLU A 33 13.82 -8.70 -12.96
CA GLU A 33 14.83 -7.98 -12.17
C GLU A 33 15.24 -6.61 -12.76
N SER A 34 14.29 -5.91 -13.40
CA SER A 34 14.52 -4.59 -14.01
C SER A 34 14.22 -3.41 -13.09
N VAL A 35 13.41 -3.63 -12.05
CA VAL A 35 12.91 -2.59 -11.15
C VAL A 35 13.75 -2.52 -9.88
N ASP A 36 14.26 -1.33 -9.55
CA ASP A 36 15.07 -1.11 -8.36
C ASP A 36 14.24 -0.85 -7.08
N PHE A 37 13.08 -0.22 -7.24
CA PHE A 37 12.17 0.09 -6.15
C PHE A 37 10.74 0.28 -6.67
N THR A 38 9.76 -0.20 -5.93
CA THR A 38 8.35 -0.01 -6.24
C THR A 38 7.64 0.65 -5.07
N ILE A 39 6.79 1.65 -5.36
CA ILE A 39 5.91 2.27 -4.37
C ILE A 39 4.53 2.49 -4.98
N TYR A 40 3.49 2.06 -4.27
CA TYR A 40 2.11 2.22 -4.72
C TYR A 40 1.10 2.04 -3.58
N SER A 41 -0.15 2.33 -3.87
CA SER A 41 -1.29 2.07 -3.01
C SER A 41 -2.30 1.24 -3.81
N PRO A 42 -2.56 -0.02 -3.47
CA PRO A 42 -3.59 -0.80 -4.13
C PRO A 42 -4.98 -0.25 -3.78
N PRO A 43 -6.03 -0.61 -4.52
CA PRO A 43 -7.38 -0.45 -4.04
C PRO A 43 -7.54 -1.11 -2.67
N PHE A 44 -8.29 -0.48 -1.78
CA PHE A 44 -8.55 -1.03 -0.44
C PHE A 44 -9.74 -1.99 -0.49
N SER A 45 -9.55 -3.13 -1.16
CA SER A 45 -10.63 -4.07 -1.46
C SER A 45 -11.82 -3.35 -2.12
N SER A 46 -13.03 -3.64 -1.72
CA SER A 46 -14.27 -3.02 -2.22
C SER A 46 -14.67 -1.71 -1.53
N LEU A 47 -13.72 -1.01 -0.86
CA LEU A 47 -14.05 0.23 -0.13
C LEU A 47 -14.47 1.37 -1.05
N TYR A 48 -13.87 1.45 -2.25
CA TYR A 48 -14.17 2.44 -3.28
C TYR A 48 -14.23 1.79 -4.65
N THR A 49 -15.22 2.17 -5.45
CA THR A 49 -15.30 1.87 -6.89
C THR A 49 -14.63 3.01 -7.64
N TYR A 50 -13.61 2.71 -8.43
CA TYR A 50 -12.86 3.72 -9.19
C TYR A 50 -13.34 3.84 -10.64
N SER A 51 -13.80 2.72 -11.22
CA SER A 51 -14.33 2.67 -12.57
C SER A 51 -15.44 1.62 -12.71
N ASN A 52 -16.08 1.56 -13.90
CA ASN A 52 -17.03 0.49 -14.23
C ASN A 52 -16.36 -0.67 -14.99
N ASP A 53 -15.04 -0.69 -15.07
CA ASP A 53 -14.28 -1.75 -15.75
C ASP A 53 -14.30 -3.01 -14.88
N GLU A 54 -14.59 -4.16 -15.48
CA GLU A 54 -14.61 -5.46 -14.78
C GLU A 54 -13.24 -5.86 -14.23
N ARG A 55 -12.15 -5.29 -14.78
CA ARG A 55 -10.78 -5.52 -14.33
C ARG A 55 -10.35 -4.58 -13.20
N ASP A 56 -11.17 -3.63 -12.82
CA ASP A 56 -10.93 -2.77 -11.66
C ASP A 56 -11.08 -3.60 -10.37
N MET A 57 -9.96 -3.83 -9.69
CA MET A 57 -9.93 -4.61 -8.44
C MET A 57 -10.78 -3.98 -7.33
N GLY A 58 -11.12 -2.69 -7.42
CA GLY A 58 -12.08 -2.03 -6.52
C GLY A 58 -13.52 -2.53 -6.67
N ASN A 59 -13.84 -3.27 -7.76
CA ASN A 59 -15.16 -3.82 -8.03
C ASN A 59 -15.34 -5.27 -7.53
N CYS A 60 -14.32 -5.85 -6.87
CA CYS A 60 -14.41 -7.19 -6.31
C CYS A 60 -15.54 -7.28 -5.26
N LYS A 61 -16.28 -8.39 -5.28
CA LYS A 61 -17.43 -8.61 -4.40
C LYS A 61 -17.04 -9.01 -2.97
N SER A 62 -15.83 -9.50 -2.79
CA SER A 62 -15.30 -9.94 -1.50
C SER A 62 -13.80 -9.67 -1.38
N ASP A 63 -13.29 -9.70 -0.15
CA ASP A 63 -11.86 -9.58 0.11
C ASP A 63 -11.10 -10.78 -0.51
N ASP A 64 -11.68 -11.99 -0.49
CA ASP A 64 -11.06 -13.18 -1.11
C ASP A 64 -10.89 -13.01 -2.62
N GLU A 65 -11.94 -12.52 -3.32
CA GLU A 65 -11.87 -12.24 -4.75
C GLU A 65 -10.81 -11.16 -5.05
N PHE A 66 -10.75 -10.11 -4.25
CA PHE A 66 -9.72 -9.10 -4.35
C PHE A 66 -8.32 -9.71 -4.26
N PHE A 67 -8.04 -10.55 -3.27
CA PHE A 67 -6.72 -11.16 -3.10
C PHE A 67 -6.37 -12.18 -4.18
N ILE A 68 -7.35 -12.83 -4.80
CA ILE A 68 -7.11 -13.67 -5.99
C ILE A 68 -6.62 -12.80 -7.15
N HIS A 69 -7.31 -11.71 -7.46
CA HIS A 69 -6.93 -10.81 -8.55
C HIS A 69 -5.63 -10.06 -8.24
N PHE A 70 -5.47 -9.56 -7.03
CA PHE A 70 -4.26 -8.88 -6.61
C PHE A 70 -3.02 -9.79 -6.63
N GLY A 71 -3.21 -11.09 -6.43
CA GLY A 71 -2.16 -12.10 -6.54
C GLY A 71 -1.46 -12.12 -7.90
N TYR A 72 -2.18 -11.82 -9.00
CA TYR A 72 -1.55 -11.70 -10.32
C TYR A 72 -0.54 -10.54 -10.36
N LEU A 73 -0.89 -9.40 -9.77
CA LEU A 73 0.03 -8.27 -9.69
C LEU A 73 1.22 -8.56 -8.78
N ILE A 74 1.00 -9.20 -7.62
CA ILE A 74 2.07 -9.53 -6.67
C ILE A 74 3.14 -10.41 -7.32
N LYS A 75 2.75 -11.38 -8.14
CA LYS A 75 3.69 -12.24 -8.89
C LYS A 75 4.59 -11.45 -9.82
N GLU A 76 4.00 -10.53 -10.58
CA GLU A 76 4.75 -9.67 -11.48
C GLU A 76 5.66 -8.70 -10.72
N MET A 77 5.19 -8.15 -9.58
CA MET A 77 6.02 -7.33 -8.70
C MET A 77 7.23 -8.11 -8.16
N TYR A 78 7.02 -9.39 -7.79
CA TYR A 78 8.13 -10.24 -7.35
C TYR A 78 9.11 -10.52 -8.47
N ARG A 79 8.63 -10.84 -9.67
CA ARG A 79 9.46 -11.15 -10.85
C ARG A 79 10.31 -9.94 -11.26
N THR A 80 9.68 -8.77 -11.38
CA THR A 80 10.31 -7.56 -11.91
C THR A 80 11.23 -6.85 -10.92
N LEU A 81 10.96 -6.95 -9.61
CA LEU A 81 11.82 -6.37 -8.59
C LEU A 81 13.16 -7.12 -8.54
N ARG A 82 14.27 -6.39 -8.46
CA ARG A 82 15.60 -6.99 -8.30
C ARG A 82 15.75 -7.70 -6.97
N SER A 83 16.52 -8.77 -6.96
CA SER A 83 16.85 -9.52 -5.74
C SER A 83 17.47 -8.62 -4.67
N GLY A 84 17.04 -8.81 -3.42
CA GLY A 84 17.50 -8.02 -2.28
C GLY A 84 16.99 -6.58 -2.21
N ARG A 85 16.12 -6.15 -3.14
CA ARG A 85 15.53 -4.81 -3.18
C ARG A 85 14.21 -4.75 -2.41
N LEU A 86 13.78 -3.53 -2.17
CA LEU A 86 12.59 -3.20 -1.39
C LEU A 86 11.45 -2.71 -2.28
N MET A 87 10.24 -2.94 -1.81
CA MET A 87 9.06 -2.23 -2.27
C MET A 87 8.26 -1.71 -1.08
N ALA A 88 7.53 -0.63 -1.27
CA ALA A 88 6.70 0.00 -0.27
C ALA A 88 5.24 0.05 -0.73
N VAL A 89 4.32 -0.35 0.14
CA VAL A 89 2.89 -0.40 -0.16
C VAL A 89 2.13 0.38 0.89
N HIS A 90 1.43 1.42 0.44
CA HIS A 90 0.56 2.20 1.31
C HIS A 90 -0.78 1.50 1.48
N CYS A 91 -1.23 1.36 2.71
CA CYS A 91 -2.52 0.76 3.04
C CYS A 91 -3.07 1.26 4.36
N MET A 92 -4.30 0.87 4.67
CA MET A 92 -4.91 1.02 5.99
C MET A 92 -5.75 -0.21 6.30
N ASN A 93 -6.03 -0.45 7.57
CA ASN A 93 -7.04 -1.42 7.96
C ASN A 93 -8.44 -0.89 7.63
N LEU A 94 -9.37 -1.78 7.28
CA LEU A 94 -10.68 -1.38 6.80
C LEU A 94 -11.72 -1.38 7.92
N PRO A 95 -12.60 -0.36 7.97
CA PRO A 95 -13.73 -0.40 8.88
C PRO A 95 -14.72 -1.49 8.46
N SER A 96 -15.18 -2.30 9.40
CA SER A 96 -16.31 -3.18 9.19
C SER A 96 -17.62 -2.51 9.63
N SER A 97 -18.71 -2.86 8.98
CA SER A 97 -20.05 -2.38 9.26
C SER A 97 -21.00 -3.53 9.58
N LYS A 98 -21.99 -3.26 10.43
CA LYS A 98 -23.00 -4.28 10.77
C LYS A 98 -23.80 -4.76 9.54
N GLN A 99 -23.98 -3.88 8.56
CA GLN A 99 -24.75 -4.17 7.36
C GLN A 99 -24.00 -5.13 6.42
N ASN A 100 -22.72 -4.89 6.19
CA ASN A 100 -21.94 -5.65 5.20
C ASN A 100 -21.20 -6.83 5.84
N ASP A 101 -20.78 -6.70 7.09
CA ASP A 101 -19.88 -7.65 7.75
C ASP A 101 -20.53 -8.35 8.95
N GLY A 102 -21.75 -7.96 9.33
CA GLY A 102 -22.47 -8.52 10.49
C GLY A 102 -21.98 -7.99 11.84
N PHE A 103 -20.89 -7.25 11.89
CA PHE A 103 -20.30 -6.69 13.12
C PHE A 103 -19.68 -5.30 12.88
N ILE A 104 -19.45 -4.59 13.97
CA ILE A 104 -18.72 -3.30 13.96
C ILE A 104 -17.32 -3.56 14.49
N GLY A 105 -16.31 -3.20 13.72
CA GLY A 105 -14.92 -3.42 14.08
C GLY A 105 -13.95 -2.96 13.00
N VAL A 106 -12.83 -3.63 12.91
CA VAL A 106 -11.77 -3.36 11.94
C VAL A 106 -11.35 -4.68 11.30
N LYS A 107 -11.24 -4.70 9.98
CA LYS A 107 -10.64 -5.80 9.22
C LYS A 107 -9.13 -5.57 9.13
N ASP A 108 -8.34 -6.60 9.37
CA ASP A 108 -6.87 -6.54 9.30
C ASP A 108 -6.36 -6.62 7.84
N PHE A 109 -6.81 -5.69 7.00
CA PHE A 109 -6.41 -5.64 5.60
C PHE A 109 -4.90 -5.48 5.41
N ARG A 110 -4.24 -4.72 6.29
CA ARG A 110 -2.78 -4.60 6.33
C ARG A 110 -2.11 -5.96 6.52
N GLY A 111 -2.58 -6.74 7.48
CA GLY A 111 -2.04 -8.09 7.73
C GLY A 111 -2.31 -9.04 6.57
N ASP A 112 -3.48 -8.94 5.93
CA ASP A 112 -3.82 -9.76 4.75
C ASP A 112 -2.91 -9.43 3.57
N LEU A 113 -2.59 -8.15 3.32
CA LEU A 113 -1.61 -7.73 2.33
C LEU A 113 -0.23 -8.33 2.63
N ILE A 114 0.27 -8.22 3.86
CA ILE A 114 1.56 -8.79 4.25
C ILE A 114 1.58 -10.30 3.99
N ARG A 115 0.53 -11.01 4.38
CA ARG A 115 0.41 -12.46 4.14
C ARG A 115 0.37 -12.81 2.66
N ALA A 116 -0.34 -12.02 1.84
CA ALA A 116 -0.37 -12.21 0.39
C ALA A 116 1.01 -12.05 -0.25
N PHE A 117 1.76 -11.03 0.14
CA PHE A 117 3.14 -10.85 -0.33
C PHE A 117 4.07 -11.97 0.13
N GLN A 118 3.98 -12.39 1.40
CA GLN A 118 4.78 -13.48 1.92
C GLN A 118 4.52 -14.80 1.21
N LYS A 119 3.28 -15.06 0.81
CA LYS A 119 2.90 -16.24 0.02
C LYS A 119 3.62 -16.31 -1.33
N GLU A 120 3.87 -15.15 -1.93
CA GLU A 120 4.62 -15.06 -3.20
C GLU A 120 6.15 -14.96 -3.00
N GLY A 121 6.64 -15.08 -1.77
CA GLY A 121 8.07 -15.17 -1.47
C GLY A 121 8.72 -13.88 -0.96
N PHE A 122 7.98 -12.82 -0.78
CA PHE A 122 8.51 -11.61 -0.15
C PHE A 122 8.77 -11.80 1.34
N ILE A 123 9.73 -11.06 1.86
CA ILE A 123 10.02 -10.92 3.29
C ILE A 123 9.33 -9.65 3.79
N PHE A 124 8.55 -9.72 4.86
CA PHE A 124 8.10 -8.52 5.57
C PHE A 124 9.32 -7.89 6.26
N HIS A 125 9.75 -6.73 5.77
CA HIS A 125 10.97 -6.08 6.21
C HIS A 125 10.73 -5.09 7.35
N SER A 126 9.79 -4.17 7.16
CA SER A 126 9.48 -3.12 8.14
C SER A 126 8.16 -2.44 7.80
N GLU A 127 7.72 -1.55 8.68
CA GLU A 127 6.57 -0.68 8.41
C GLU A 127 6.74 0.69 9.06
N VAL A 128 6.05 1.67 8.47
CA VAL A 128 5.88 3.00 9.03
C VAL A 128 4.40 3.22 9.30
N CYS A 129 4.07 3.57 10.53
CA CYS A 129 2.71 3.98 10.89
C CYS A 129 2.54 5.47 10.57
N ILE A 130 1.57 5.80 9.73
CA ILE A 130 1.23 7.17 9.36
C ILE A 130 0.06 7.60 10.25
N TRP A 131 0.36 8.40 11.26
CA TRP A 131 -0.66 8.90 12.15
C TRP A 131 -1.64 9.84 11.43
N LYS A 132 -2.92 9.70 11.73
CA LYS A 132 -3.99 10.57 11.26
C LYS A 132 -4.78 11.12 12.44
N CYS A 133 -5.23 12.37 12.33
CA CYS A 133 -6.17 12.91 13.30
C CYS A 133 -7.44 12.04 13.35
N PRO A 134 -7.80 11.43 14.49
CA PRO A 134 -8.93 10.51 14.58
C PRO A 134 -10.26 11.13 14.15
N VAL A 135 -10.45 12.41 14.43
CA VAL A 135 -11.67 13.16 14.05
C VAL A 135 -11.77 13.30 12.53
N VAL A 136 -10.66 13.69 11.86
CA VAL A 136 -10.64 13.85 10.41
C VAL A 136 -10.80 12.48 9.72
N ALA A 137 -10.13 11.45 10.20
CA ALA A 137 -10.25 10.10 9.67
C ALA A 137 -11.69 9.58 9.78
N MET A 138 -12.35 9.82 10.91
CA MET A 138 -13.74 9.44 11.13
C MET A 138 -14.70 10.12 10.12
N THR A 139 -14.54 11.41 9.85
CA THR A 139 -15.43 12.14 8.94
C THR A 139 -15.31 11.64 7.51
N ARG A 140 -14.11 11.25 7.07
CA ARG A 140 -13.86 10.73 5.74
C ARG A 140 -14.38 9.31 5.51
N THR A 141 -14.19 8.43 6.49
CA THR A 141 -14.54 7.01 6.35
C THR A 141 -15.96 6.70 6.79
N LYS A 142 -16.71 7.68 7.31
CA LYS A 142 -18.05 7.50 7.95
C LYS A 142 -18.03 6.39 9.01
N ALA A 143 -16.86 6.07 9.53
CA ALA A 143 -16.69 5.04 10.53
C ALA A 143 -17.31 5.50 11.86
N LEU A 144 -17.91 4.58 12.60
CA LEU A 144 -18.42 4.80 13.94
C LEU A 144 -17.24 5.04 14.90
N GLY A 145 -16.72 6.25 14.87
CA GLY A 145 -15.60 6.66 15.71
C GLY A 145 -16.09 7.41 16.94
N LEU A 146 -15.65 8.64 17.07
CA LEU A 146 -15.94 9.53 18.18
C LEU A 146 -17.29 10.28 18.03
N LEU A 147 -18.32 9.65 17.45
CA LEU A 147 -19.63 10.27 17.34
C LEU A 147 -20.28 10.38 18.72
N HIS A 148 -20.60 11.58 19.14
CA HIS A 148 -21.24 11.84 20.43
C HIS A 148 -22.46 10.95 20.69
N LYS A 149 -23.32 10.76 19.67
CA LYS A 149 -24.48 9.87 19.76
C LYS A 149 -24.10 8.43 20.11
N THR A 150 -23.00 7.92 19.56
CA THR A 150 -22.51 6.56 19.82
C THR A 150 -21.93 6.47 21.23
N ILE A 151 -21.14 7.46 21.63
CA ILE A 151 -20.51 7.51 22.96
C ILE A 151 -21.58 7.56 24.06
N VAL A 152 -22.62 8.37 23.89
CA VAL A 152 -23.71 8.48 24.87
C VAL A 152 -24.56 7.23 24.95
N LYS A 153 -24.80 6.57 23.81
CA LYS A 153 -25.62 5.34 23.76
C LYS A 153 -24.86 4.12 24.29
N ASP A 154 -23.63 3.93 23.84
CA ASP A 154 -22.76 2.81 24.23
C ASP A 154 -21.31 3.14 23.87
N SER A 155 -20.54 3.57 24.87
CA SER A 155 -19.14 3.96 24.67
C SER A 155 -18.25 2.81 24.22
N SER A 156 -18.62 1.56 24.48
CA SER A 156 -17.88 0.36 24.05
C SER A 156 -17.86 0.19 22.54
N MET A 157 -18.81 0.81 21.82
CA MET A 157 -18.90 0.80 20.38
C MET A 157 -18.04 1.88 19.71
N SER A 158 -17.49 2.80 20.50
CA SER A 158 -16.64 3.87 19.99
C SER A 158 -15.24 3.35 19.76
N ARG A 159 -14.61 3.77 18.66
CA ARG A 159 -13.22 3.48 18.37
C ARG A 159 -12.50 4.69 17.81
N MET A 160 -11.21 4.73 18.02
CA MET A 160 -10.37 5.78 17.47
C MET A 160 -10.25 5.66 15.95
N GLY A 161 -9.82 6.73 15.29
CA GLY A 161 -9.49 6.71 13.87
C GLY A 161 -8.41 5.68 13.55
N ILE A 162 -8.45 5.16 12.33
CA ILE A 162 -7.51 4.13 11.86
C ILE A 162 -6.33 4.84 11.20
N PRO A 163 -5.07 4.54 11.58
CA PRO A 163 -3.89 5.09 10.91
C PRO A 163 -3.72 4.46 9.52
N ASP A 164 -2.89 5.08 8.69
CA ASP A 164 -2.35 4.42 7.52
C ASP A 164 -1.01 3.78 7.85
N TYR A 165 -0.60 2.90 6.96
CA TYR A 165 0.67 2.20 7.04
C TYR A 165 1.39 2.25 5.70
N LEU A 166 2.69 2.38 5.75
CA LEU A 166 3.57 2.07 4.64
C LEU A 166 4.29 0.77 5.00
N ILE A 167 3.79 -0.35 4.46
CA ILE A 167 4.45 -1.65 4.65
C ILE A 167 5.60 -1.78 3.66
N VAL A 168 6.74 -2.25 4.14
CA VAL A 168 7.94 -2.43 3.32
C VAL A 168 8.22 -3.92 3.21
N MET A 169 8.22 -4.40 1.98
CA MET A 169 8.52 -5.78 1.63
C MET A 169 9.87 -5.85 0.94
N ARG A 170 10.59 -6.95 1.12
CA ARG A 170 11.89 -7.19 0.49
C ARG A 170 11.83 -8.45 -0.36
N LYS A 171 12.33 -8.40 -1.60
CA LYS A 171 12.55 -9.62 -2.38
C LYS A 171 13.72 -10.39 -1.80
N GLN A 172 13.58 -11.72 -1.70
CA GLN A 172 14.68 -12.59 -1.28
C GLN A 172 15.87 -12.49 -2.24
N GLY A 173 17.03 -12.84 -1.75
CA GLY A 173 18.25 -12.85 -2.53
C GLY A 173 19.24 -11.75 -2.14
N GLU A 174 20.38 -11.75 -2.78
CA GLU A 174 21.48 -10.81 -2.56
C GLU A 174 21.32 -9.59 -3.47
N ASN A 175 21.52 -8.39 -2.92
CA ASN A 175 21.56 -7.18 -3.71
C ASN A 175 22.93 -6.98 -4.34
N THR A 176 23.08 -7.43 -5.57
CA THR A 176 24.33 -7.33 -6.34
C THR A 176 24.69 -5.91 -6.77
N LYS A 177 23.75 -4.98 -6.69
CA LYS A 177 23.93 -3.56 -7.04
C LYS A 177 23.46 -2.66 -5.88
N PRO A 178 24.16 -2.67 -4.73
CA PRO A 178 23.77 -1.85 -3.59
C PRO A 178 23.87 -0.36 -3.93
N ILE A 179 22.90 0.42 -3.44
CA ILE A 179 22.98 1.88 -3.52
C ILE A 179 24.00 2.31 -2.47
N LYS A 180 25.08 2.96 -2.93
CA LYS A 180 26.14 3.51 -2.09
C LYS A 180 26.15 5.01 -2.25
N GLY A 181 26.39 5.74 -1.18
CA GLY A 181 26.52 7.19 -1.20
C GLY A 181 26.21 7.82 0.15
N ALA A 182 26.50 9.11 0.28
CA ALA A 182 26.08 9.89 1.43
C ALA A 182 24.55 10.04 1.40
N LEU A 183 23.91 9.76 2.51
CA LEU A 183 22.49 10.06 2.69
C LEU A 183 22.39 11.54 3.09
N GLU A 184 21.84 12.36 2.21
CA GLU A 184 21.36 13.68 2.61
C GLU A 184 20.03 13.51 3.33
N TYR A 185 20.06 13.73 4.63
CA TYR A 185 18.82 13.73 5.41
C TYR A 185 18.17 15.10 5.28
N TYR A 186 16.99 15.14 4.65
CA TYR A 186 16.13 16.28 4.75
C TYR A 186 15.51 16.31 6.14
N VAL A 187 15.94 17.26 6.94
CA VAL A 187 15.26 17.62 8.18
C VAL A 187 14.42 18.84 7.86
N GLY A 188 13.11 18.63 7.63
CA GLY A 188 12.16 19.72 7.40
C GLY A 188 12.06 20.64 8.63
N ASP A 189 11.43 21.79 8.46
CA ASP A 189 11.25 22.80 9.51
C ASP A 189 10.45 22.27 10.71
N ASP A 190 9.68 21.18 10.50
CA ASP A 190 8.87 20.50 11.51
C ASP A 190 9.57 19.28 12.14
N ALA A 191 10.88 19.17 12.06
CA ALA A 191 11.59 18.09 12.71
C ALA A 191 11.35 18.12 14.23
N PRO A 192 11.05 16.95 14.86
CA PRO A 192 10.87 16.90 16.31
C PRO A 192 12.06 17.56 17.02
N SER A 193 11.78 18.43 18.00
CA SER A 193 12.81 19.04 18.86
C SER A 193 13.61 17.92 19.52
N GLY A 194 14.90 17.81 19.23
CA GLY A 194 15.78 16.72 19.68
C GLY A 194 16.55 16.05 18.54
N PHE A 195 16.16 16.24 17.28
CA PHE A 195 16.99 15.88 16.13
C PHE A 195 17.92 17.03 15.75
N SER A 196 18.97 17.24 16.53
CA SER A 196 20.02 18.18 16.13
C SER A 196 21.02 17.52 15.20
N LYS A 197 21.53 18.29 14.23
CA LYS A 197 22.61 17.82 13.31
C LYS A 197 23.88 17.38 14.06
N ASN A 198 24.02 17.73 15.32
CA ASN A 198 25.21 17.54 16.12
C ASN A 198 25.19 16.26 17.00
N GLU A 199 24.08 15.51 17.01
CA GLU A 199 23.98 14.27 17.82
C GLU A 199 24.27 13.00 17.01
N ARG A 200 24.69 13.13 15.76
CA ARG A 200 25.19 11.99 15.00
C ARG A 200 26.67 11.89 15.32
N GLY A 201 26.95 11.07 16.33
CA GLY A 201 28.32 10.69 16.60
C GLY A 201 28.95 10.07 15.35
N ASP A 202 30.02 10.67 14.89
CA ASP A 202 30.96 10.07 13.97
C ASP A 202 31.50 8.82 14.64
N GLY A 203 30.94 7.67 14.24
CA GLY A 203 31.40 6.35 14.65
C GLY A 203 31.86 5.56 13.45
#